data_dbb40992b40523e428a4d15769b98058
#
_entry.id   dbb40992b40523e428a4d15769b98058
#
_cell.length_a   1.000
_cell.length_b   1.000
_cell.length_c   1.000
_cell.angle_alpha   90.00
_cell.angle_beta   90.00
_cell.angle_gamma   90.00
#
_symmetry.space_group_name_H-M   'P 1'
#
loop_
_entity.id
_entity.type
_entity.pdbx_description
1 polymer ?
#
loop_
_entity_poly.entity_id
_entity_poly.type
_entity_poly.pdbx_seq_one_letter_code
_entity_poly.pdbx_strand_id
1 'polypeptide(L)'
;MKIRKGERIFLAIGLTLLAIWAGVRIYGSMASRAAISLFQANAAAVQVTDASARLKEGSLAEPAVDFTLWNPKRVVAYKESLSAKTDLPLAILRIPKINLEVPVFNDTDDLTLNRGVGRILGTAQVGQPGNLGIAGHRDGFFRGLKDVGPDDVIEVIRSGQTDLYAITQIQIVDPENVSVLAPTPAQTLTLVTCYPFYFVGNAPQRYIVTASYQISDRADERASNNSISTGKKINKKEKQDEVK
;
A
#
# COMPACT_ATOMS: atom_id res chain seq x y z
N MET A 1 -39.71 18.61 -30.26
CA MET A 1 -40.03 17.34 -29.60
C MET A 1 -40.34 17.61 -28.12
N LYS A 2 -41.60 17.59 -27.68
CA LYS A 2 -41.97 17.89 -26.27
C LYS A 2 -41.75 16.64 -25.42
N ILE A 3 -40.73 16.67 -24.58
CA ILE A 3 -40.44 15.60 -23.60
C ILE A 3 -41.65 15.44 -22.67
N ARG A 4 -42.20 14.22 -22.58
CA ARG A 4 -43.37 13.88 -21.74
C ARG A 4 -43.03 14.07 -20.26
N LYS A 5 -44.02 14.44 -19.41
CA LYS A 5 -43.77 14.71 -17.97
C LYS A 5 -43.07 13.53 -17.26
N GLY A 6 -43.39 12.28 -17.62
CA GLY A 6 -42.75 11.11 -17.05
C GLY A 6 -41.24 11.01 -17.38
N GLU A 7 -40.87 11.31 -18.61
CA GLU A 7 -39.43 11.29 -19.04
C GLU A 7 -38.59 12.32 -18.28
N ARG A 8 -39.16 13.47 -17.94
CA ARG A 8 -38.49 14.48 -17.11
C ARG A 8 -38.23 14.02 -15.68
N ILE A 9 -39.19 13.25 -15.10
CA ILE A 9 -39.05 12.67 -13.75
C ILE A 9 -37.93 11.62 -13.74
N PHE A 10 -37.90 10.71 -14.73
CA PHE A 10 -36.85 9.71 -14.84
C PHE A 10 -35.48 10.33 -15.08
N LEU A 11 -35.36 11.37 -15.89
CA LEU A 11 -34.13 12.13 -16.09
C LEU A 11 -33.66 12.83 -14.80
N ALA A 12 -34.58 13.42 -14.02
CA ALA A 12 -34.26 14.07 -12.75
C ALA A 12 -33.78 13.04 -11.72
N ILE A 13 -34.41 11.87 -11.62
CA ILE A 13 -34.01 10.77 -10.74
C ILE A 13 -32.62 10.25 -11.16
N GLY A 14 -32.38 10.03 -12.45
CA GLY A 14 -31.10 9.58 -12.98
C GLY A 14 -29.96 10.57 -12.67
N LEU A 15 -30.20 11.87 -12.85
CA LEU A 15 -29.23 12.92 -12.54
C LEU A 15 -28.94 13.03 -11.04
N THR A 16 -29.96 12.89 -10.19
CA THR A 16 -29.77 12.89 -8.72
C THR A 16 -28.96 11.67 -8.25
N LEU A 17 -29.25 10.49 -8.78
CA LEU A 17 -28.49 9.28 -8.46
C LEU A 17 -27.02 9.40 -8.93
N LEU A 18 -26.82 9.99 -10.09
CA LEU A 18 -25.47 10.22 -10.64
C LEU A 18 -24.69 11.25 -9.83
N ALA A 19 -25.34 12.30 -9.35
CA ALA A 19 -24.74 13.30 -8.47
C ALA A 19 -24.39 12.71 -7.09
N ILE A 20 -25.27 11.87 -6.52
CA ILE A 20 -25.00 11.15 -5.27
C ILE A 20 -23.82 10.18 -5.45
N TRP A 21 -23.81 9.42 -6.56
CA TRP A 21 -22.71 8.50 -6.87
C TRP A 21 -21.37 9.23 -7.02
N ALA A 22 -21.33 10.36 -7.75
CA ALA A 22 -20.13 11.19 -7.92
C ALA A 22 -19.66 11.79 -6.59
N GLY A 23 -20.59 12.29 -5.77
CA GLY A 23 -20.29 12.83 -4.44
C GLY A 23 -19.71 11.77 -3.49
N VAL A 24 -20.25 10.56 -3.52
CA VAL A 24 -19.74 9.42 -2.75
C VAL A 24 -18.32 9.03 -3.19
N ARG A 25 -18.07 9.07 -4.50
CA ARG A 25 -16.76 8.72 -5.06
C ARG A 25 -15.67 9.74 -4.70
N ILE A 26 -16.01 11.03 -4.70
CA ILE A 26 -15.09 12.13 -4.34
C ILE A 26 -14.79 12.10 -2.83
N TYR A 27 -15.80 11.93 -1.98
CA TYR A 27 -15.64 11.96 -0.52
C TYR A 27 -14.82 10.77 0.01
N GLY A 28 -15.02 9.55 -0.55
CA GLY A 28 -14.27 8.36 -0.13
C GLY A 28 -12.77 8.41 -0.45
N SER A 29 -12.39 9.15 -1.50
CA SER A 29 -10.97 9.31 -1.86
C SER A 29 -10.18 10.21 -0.91
N MET A 30 -10.84 11.14 -0.21
CA MET A 30 -10.15 12.15 0.58
C MET A 30 -9.52 11.64 1.86
N ALA A 31 -9.98 10.57 2.43
CA ALA A 31 -9.63 10.21 3.79
C ALA A 31 -8.58 9.11 3.93
N SER A 32 -8.49 8.17 2.98
CA SER A 32 -7.29 7.32 2.84
C SER A 32 -6.07 8.20 2.49
N ARG A 33 -6.31 9.26 1.70
CA ARG A 33 -5.31 10.30 1.40
C ARG A 33 -4.83 11.03 2.63
N ALA A 34 -5.69 11.34 3.60
CA ALA A 34 -5.28 12.01 4.83
C ALA A 34 -4.31 11.16 5.65
N ALA A 35 -4.48 9.83 5.70
CA ALA A 35 -3.54 8.94 6.38
C ALA A 35 -2.21 8.84 5.62
N ILE A 36 -2.25 8.78 4.28
CA ILE A 36 -1.05 8.75 3.44
C ILE A 36 -0.32 10.11 3.50
N SER A 37 -1.04 11.23 3.43
CA SER A 37 -0.42 12.56 3.52
C SER A 37 0.16 12.86 4.91
N LEU A 38 -0.46 12.40 5.99
CA LEU A 38 0.10 12.48 7.34
C LEU A 38 1.37 11.65 7.49
N PHE A 39 1.41 10.44 6.90
CA PHE A 39 2.61 9.63 6.87
C PHE A 39 3.73 10.34 6.07
N GLN A 40 3.42 10.86 4.90
CA GLN A 40 4.37 11.58 4.04
C GLN A 40 4.86 12.87 4.69
N ALA A 41 3.97 13.62 5.37
CA ALA A 41 4.34 14.84 6.10
C ALA A 41 5.27 14.54 7.29
N ASN A 42 5.01 13.47 8.04
CA ASN A 42 5.90 13.06 9.13
C ASN A 42 7.24 12.49 8.61
N ALA A 43 7.23 11.76 7.50
CA ALA A 43 8.44 11.30 6.83
C ALA A 43 9.29 12.48 6.33
N ALA A 44 8.66 13.54 5.80
CA ALA A 44 9.34 14.77 5.39
C ALA A 44 9.88 15.56 6.59
N ALA A 45 9.17 15.60 7.73
CA ALA A 45 9.63 16.30 8.94
C ALA A 45 10.90 15.68 9.54
N VAL A 46 11.10 14.36 9.39
CA VAL A 46 12.33 13.69 9.81
C VAL A 46 13.51 13.98 8.87
N GLN A 47 13.24 14.34 7.61
CA GLN A 47 14.29 14.68 6.62
C GLN A 47 14.65 16.18 6.55
N VAL A 48 13.91 17.07 7.22
CA VAL A 48 14.10 18.54 7.15
C VAL A 48 15.36 19.03 7.88
N THR A 49 16.12 18.15 8.55
CA THR A 49 17.43 18.55 9.09
C THR A 49 18.56 18.62 8.05
N ASP A 50 18.33 18.11 6.80
CA ASP A 50 19.46 18.03 5.84
C ASP A 50 19.19 18.48 4.39
N ALA A 51 18.02 19.02 4.06
CA ALA A 51 17.71 19.38 2.66
C ALA A 51 16.89 20.65 2.47
N SER A 52 17.44 21.82 2.88
CA SER A 52 16.84 23.14 2.57
C SER A 52 17.04 23.61 1.12
N ALA A 53 17.21 22.77 0.14
CA ALA A 53 17.63 23.24 -1.18
C ALA A 53 17.09 22.53 -2.42
N ARG A 54 15.92 21.88 -2.42
CA ARG A 54 15.31 21.43 -3.70
C ARG A 54 13.84 21.03 -3.55
N LEU A 55 12.90 21.98 -3.57
CA LEU A 55 11.50 21.71 -3.92
C LEU A 55 10.93 22.86 -4.73
N LYS A 56 10.85 22.68 -6.04
CA LYS A 56 9.85 23.35 -6.88
C LYS A 56 9.22 22.31 -7.80
N GLU A 57 7.89 22.25 -7.67
CA GLU A 57 6.90 21.73 -8.61
C GLU A 57 6.93 20.25 -9.03
N GLY A 58 5.92 19.54 -8.57
CA GLY A 58 5.42 18.28 -9.07
C GLY A 58 4.13 17.91 -8.34
N SER A 59 3.00 18.43 -8.80
CA SER A 59 1.67 18.01 -8.31
C SER A 59 1.49 16.52 -8.58
N LEU A 60 1.72 15.66 -7.57
CA LEU A 60 1.33 14.25 -7.63
C LEU A 60 -0.15 14.16 -7.25
N ALA A 61 -0.99 13.86 -8.24
CA ALA A 61 -2.36 13.47 -7.98
C ALA A 61 -2.35 12.20 -7.12
N GLU A 62 -2.84 12.31 -5.88
CA GLU A 62 -2.94 11.17 -4.96
C GLU A 62 -3.91 10.12 -5.50
N PRO A 63 -3.58 8.81 -5.45
CA PRO A 63 -4.47 7.77 -5.93
C PRO A 63 -5.76 7.73 -5.11
N ALA A 64 -6.89 7.85 -5.79
CA ALA A 64 -8.20 7.71 -5.18
C ALA A 64 -8.47 6.25 -4.85
N VAL A 65 -9.03 5.96 -3.65
CA VAL A 65 -9.48 4.60 -3.33
C VAL A 65 -10.57 4.19 -4.33
N ASP A 66 -10.32 3.11 -5.06
CA ASP A 66 -11.28 2.57 -6.01
C ASP A 66 -12.23 1.58 -5.32
N PHE A 67 -13.49 1.97 -5.18
CA PHE A 67 -14.53 1.15 -4.57
C PHE A 67 -15.26 0.23 -5.56
N THR A 68 -14.85 0.20 -6.84
CA THR A 68 -15.56 -0.53 -7.89
C THR A 68 -15.78 -2.00 -7.57
N LEU A 69 -14.81 -2.63 -6.92
CA LEU A 69 -14.84 -4.04 -6.53
C LEU A 69 -15.33 -4.28 -5.10
N TRP A 70 -15.61 -3.22 -4.33
CA TRP A 70 -15.92 -3.37 -2.90
C TRP A 70 -17.37 -3.76 -2.65
N ASN A 71 -17.59 -4.50 -1.56
CA ASN A 71 -18.95 -4.72 -1.03
C ASN A 71 -19.51 -3.38 -0.51
N PRO A 72 -20.79 -3.03 -0.79
CA PRO A 72 -21.40 -1.79 -0.31
C PRO A 72 -21.31 -1.58 1.21
N LYS A 73 -21.48 -2.65 2.01
CA LYS A 73 -21.31 -2.59 3.47
C LYS A 73 -19.90 -2.23 3.88
N ARG A 74 -18.88 -2.71 3.12
CA ARG A 74 -17.48 -2.38 3.36
C ARG A 74 -17.18 -0.91 3.07
N VAL A 75 -17.80 -0.35 2.03
CA VAL A 75 -17.69 1.08 1.72
C VAL A 75 -18.24 1.95 2.86
N VAL A 76 -19.37 1.55 3.45
CA VAL A 76 -19.96 2.24 4.62
C VAL A 76 -19.00 2.15 5.81
N ALA A 77 -18.56 0.94 6.18
CA ALA A 77 -17.64 0.73 7.31
C ALA A 77 -16.31 1.50 7.14
N TYR A 78 -15.76 1.54 5.93
CA TYR A 78 -14.59 2.38 5.62
C TYR A 78 -14.87 3.85 5.92
N LYS A 79 -15.97 4.40 5.43
CA LYS A 79 -16.33 5.82 5.65
C LYS A 79 -16.54 6.14 7.12
N GLU A 80 -17.20 5.28 7.87
CA GLU A 80 -17.40 5.43 9.31
C GLU A 80 -16.07 5.41 10.06
N SER A 81 -15.14 4.53 9.66
CA SER A 81 -13.82 4.43 10.29
C SER A 81 -12.98 5.70 10.18
N LEU A 82 -13.24 6.56 9.18
CA LEU A 82 -12.45 7.77 8.94
C LEU A 82 -12.61 8.84 10.02
N SER A 83 -13.72 8.84 10.74
CA SER A 83 -13.97 9.75 11.87
C SER A 83 -13.31 9.29 13.17
N ALA A 84 -12.89 8.03 13.24
CA ALA A 84 -12.28 7.47 14.43
C ALA A 84 -10.81 7.87 14.57
N LYS A 85 -10.37 8.06 15.81
CA LYS A 85 -8.97 8.29 16.14
C LYS A 85 -8.19 6.98 15.99
N THR A 86 -7.15 6.96 15.17
CA THR A 86 -6.30 5.78 14.96
C THR A 86 -4.84 6.16 15.04
N ASP A 87 -3.99 5.15 15.24
CA ASP A 87 -2.54 5.30 15.17
C ASP A 87 -2.08 5.68 13.75
N LEU A 88 -0.86 6.22 13.67
CA LEU A 88 -0.23 6.50 12.38
C LEU A 88 0.11 5.18 11.67
N PRO A 89 -0.01 5.13 10.34
CA PRO A 89 0.41 3.97 9.59
C PRO A 89 1.93 3.72 9.71
N LEU A 90 2.32 2.45 9.76
CA LEU A 90 3.70 1.99 9.79
C LEU A 90 4.39 2.13 8.42
N ALA A 91 3.62 1.95 7.35
CA ALA A 91 4.06 1.90 5.97
C ALA A 91 2.90 2.11 5.02
N ILE A 92 3.22 2.22 3.73
CA ILE A 92 2.26 2.11 2.63
C ILE A 92 2.56 0.82 1.88
N LEU A 93 1.54 0.00 1.65
CA LEU A 93 1.61 -1.18 0.78
C LEU A 93 1.12 -0.77 -0.61
N ARG A 94 1.95 -1.00 -1.63
CA ARG A 94 1.59 -0.75 -3.03
C ARG A 94 1.77 -2.02 -3.86
N ILE A 95 0.79 -2.32 -4.70
CA ILE A 95 0.85 -3.40 -5.70
C ILE A 95 0.46 -2.79 -7.05
N PRO A 96 1.44 -2.38 -7.88
CA PRO A 96 1.19 -1.64 -9.11
C PRO A 96 0.25 -2.38 -10.08
N LYS A 97 0.41 -3.70 -10.22
CA LYS A 97 -0.40 -4.52 -11.14
C LYS A 97 -1.91 -4.37 -10.94
N ILE A 98 -2.36 -4.19 -9.69
CA ILE A 98 -3.78 -4.06 -9.35
C ILE A 98 -4.14 -2.64 -8.89
N ASN A 99 -3.25 -1.69 -9.15
CA ASN A 99 -3.39 -0.28 -8.75
C ASN A 99 -3.79 -0.11 -7.28
N LEU A 100 -3.23 -0.96 -6.41
CA LEU A 100 -3.44 -0.89 -4.97
C LEU A 100 -2.40 0.02 -4.33
N GLU A 101 -2.85 1.00 -3.56
CA GLU A 101 -2.03 1.75 -2.60
C GLU A 101 -2.83 1.94 -1.33
N VAL A 102 -2.32 1.43 -0.20
CA VAL A 102 -3.08 1.33 1.06
C VAL A 102 -2.17 1.49 2.28
N PRO A 103 -2.60 2.23 3.34
CA PRO A 103 -1.85 2.34 4.57
C PRO A 103 -1.82 1.00 5.33
N VAL A 104 -0.65 0.69 5.92
CA VAL A 104 -0.42 -0.47 6.80
C VAL A 104 -0.39 -0.01 8.24
N PHE A 105 -1.26 -0.54 9.06
CA PHE A 105 -1.33 -0.24 10.51
C PHE A 105 -0.76 -1.39 11.35
N ASN A 106 -0.62 -1.16 12.65
CA ASN A 106 0.03 -2.13 13.57
C ASN A 106 -0.95 -3.07 14.27
N ASP A 107 -2.13 -3.28 13.74
CA ASP A 107 -3.15 -4.19 14.30
C ASP A 107 -4.05 -4.73 13.19
N THR A 108 -4.90 -5.70 13.53
CA THR A 108 -5.87 -6.33 12.63
C THR A 108 -7.29 -6.27 13.18
N ASP A 109 -7.60 -5.31 14.07
CA ASP A 109 -8.95 -5.04 14.53
C ASP A 109 -9.85 -4.50 13.40
N ASP A 110 -11.16 -4.54 13.62
CA ASP A 110 -12.14 -4.13 12.60
C ASP A 110 -11.96 -2.68 12.15
N LEU A 111 -11.61 -1.77 13.06
CA LEU A 111 -11.38 -0.36 12.75
C LEU A 111 -10.19 -0.19 11.81
N THR A 112 -9.09 -0.85 12.14
CA THR A 112 -7.85 -0.89 11.35
C THR A 112 -8.10 -1.46 9.96
N LEU A 113 -8.73 -2.64 9.88
CA LEU A 113 -8.98 -3.32 8.60
C LEU A 113 -10.05 -2.62 7.73
N ASN A 114 -10.92 -1.81 8.32
CA ASN A 114 -11.82 -0.95 7.57
C ASN A 114 -11.10 0.25 6.94
N ARG A 115 -10.03 0.73 7.55
CA ARG A 115 -9.25 1.92 7.12
C ARG A 115 -8.11 1.61 6.16
N GLY A 116 -7.55 0.43 6.27
CA GLY A 116 -6.39 0.00 5.51
C GLY A 116 -6.15 -1.50 5.61
N VAL A 117 -4.89 -1.86 5.70
CA VAL A 117 -4.47 -3.22 6.00
C VAL A 117 -3.66 -3.22 7.30
N GLY A 118 -3.58 -4.35 7.97
CA GLY A 118 -2.99 -4.45 9.29
C GLY A 118 -1.87 -5.48 9.38
N ARG A 119 -0.78 -5.13 10.07
CA ARG A 119 0.25 -6.10 10.44
C ARG A 119 -0.32 -7.09 11.43
N ILE A 120 -0.16 -8.37 11.17
CA ILE A 120 -0.55 -9.45 12.07
C ILE A 120 0.44 -9.49 13.24
N LEU A 121 -0.07 -9.32 14.46
CA LEU A 121 0.75 -9.36 15.68
C LEU A 121 1.47 -10.71 15.81
N GLY A 122 2.69 -10.69 16.32
CA GLY A 122 3.53 -11.90 16.42
C GLY A 122 4.36 -12.21 15.16
N THR A 123 4.10 -11.54 14.02
CA THR A 123 4.94 -11.62 12.82
C THR A 123 6.05 -10.55 12.83
N ALA A 124 6.99 -10.61 11.90
CA ALA A 124 8.07 -9.64 11.79
C ALA A 124 7.55 -8.21 11.72
N GLN A 125 8.36 -7.26 12.17
CA GLN A 125 8.06 -5.85 11.98
C GLN A 125 8.43 -5.39 10.57
N VAL A 126 7.79 -4.30 10.12
CA VAL A 126 8.08 -3.71 8.82
C VAL A 126 9.57 -3.36 8.71
N GLY A 127 10.22 -3.89 7.66
CA GLY A 127 11.63 -3.68 7.38
C GLY A 127 12.59 -4.52 8.23
N GLN A 128 12.12 -5.47 9.01
CA GLN A 128 12.96 -6.39 9.77
C GLN A 128 13.04 -7.76 9.07
N PRO A 129 14.12 -8.52 9.29
CA PRO A 129 14.19 -9.91 8.86
C PRO A 129 13.04 -10.75 9.44
N GLY A 130 12.65 -11.80 8.74
CA GLY A 130 11.55 -12.67 9.12
C GLY A 130 10.34 -12.55 8.21
N ASN A 131 9.24 -13.17 8.61
CA ASN A 131 7.98 -13.17 7.87
C ASN A 131 7.06 -12.06 8.36
N LEU A 132 6.87 -11.00 7.57
CA LEU A 132 5.92 -9.93 7.82
C LEU A 132 4.54 -10.35 7.32
N GLY A 133 3.61 -10.62 8.23
CA GLY A 133 2.22 -10.91 7.90
C GLY A 133 1.38 -9.62 7.83
N ILE A 134 0.64 -9.43 6.74
CA ILE A 134 -0.29 -8.31 6.56
C ILE A 134 -1.67 -8.86 6.19
N ALA A 135 -2.69 -8.48 6.98
CA ALA A 135 -4.08 -8.87 6.75
C ALA A 135 -4.91 -7.74 6.15
N GLY A 136 -5.89 -8.10 5.34
CA GLY A 136 -6.86 -7.16 4.78
C GLY A 136 -8.17 -7.84 4.42
N HIS A 137 -9.26 -7.06 4.35
CA HIS A 137 -10.57 -7.60 3.98
C HIS A 137 -10.64 -7.99 2.50
N ARG A 138 -11.17 -9.20 2.21
CA ARG A 138 -11.38 -9.73 0.85
C ARG A 138 -12.35 -8.90 0.00
N ASP A 139 -13.25 -8.18 0.65
CA ASP A 139 -14.29 -7.35 0.04
C ASP A 139 -13.98 -5.85 0.12
N GLY A 140 -12.72 -5.52 0.42
CA GLY A 140 -12.15 -4.20 0.51
C GLY A 140 -10.82 -4.11 -0.24
N PHE A 141 -9.78 -3.62 0.42
CA PHE A 141 -8.47 -3.37 -0.18
C PHE A 141 -7.85 -4.60 -0.85
N PHE A 142 -8.01 -5.81 -0.26
CA PHE A 142 -7.45 -7.03 -0.82
C PHE A 142 -8.35 -7.75 -1.84
N ARG A 143 -9.41 -7.09 -2.31
CA ARG A 143 -10.26 -7.66 -3.38
C ARG A 143 -9.50 -7.92 -4.67
N GLY A 144 -8.55 -7.04 -5.00
CA GLY A 144 -7.72 -7.14 -6.20
C GLY A 144 -6.67 -8.25 -6.14
N LEU A 145 -6.39 -8.86 -4.98
CA LEU A 145 -5.39 -9.94 -4.87
C LEU A 145 -5.71 -11.18 -5.74
N LYS A 146 -6.96 -11.33 -6.16
CA LYS A 146 -7.35 -12.39 -7.11
C LYS A 146 -6.67 -12.29 -8.48
N ASP A 147 -6.13 -11.10 -8.82
CA ASP A 147 -5.56 -10.78 -10.13
C ASP A 147 -4.02 -10.70 -10.12
N VAL A 148 -3.39 -10.97 -8.96
CA VAL A 148 -1.92 -11.05 -8.87
C VAL A 148 -1.43 -12.48 -9.16
N GLY A 149 -0.17 -12.60 -9.51
CA GLY A 149 0.49 -13.89 -9.81
C GLY A 149 1.96 -13.90 -9.41
N PRO A 150 2.67 -15.01 -9.61
CA PRO A 150 4.11 -15.08 -9.40
C PRO A 150 4.84 -13.97 -10.17
N ASP A 151 5.96 -13.51 -9.61
CA ASP A 151 6.83 -12.43 -10.11
C ASP A 151 6.22 -11.03 -10.09
N ASP A 152 4.94 -10.86 -9.74
CA ASP A 152 4.38 -9.53 -9.52
C ASP A 152 5.06 -8.87 -8.32
N VAL A 153 5.27 -7.56 -8.44
CA VAL A 153 5.99 -6.77 -7.43
C VAL A 153 5.03 -6.18 -6.40
N ILE A 154 5.42 -6.30 -5.15
CA ILE A 154 4.81 -5.63 -4.00
C ILE A 154 5.84 -4.68 -3.41
N GLU A 155 5.43 -3.44 -3.17
CA GLU A 155 6.25 -2.40 -2.56
C GLU A 155 5.75 -2.13 -1.13
N VAL A 156 6.66 -2.14 -0.16
CA VAL A 156 6.41 -1.69 1.21
C VAL A 156 7.21 -0.40 1.44
N ILE A 157 6.51 0.73 1.42
CA ILE A 157 7.10 2.07 1.46
C ILE A 157 7.12 2.53 2.91
N ARG A 158 8.33 2.77 3.43
CA ARG A 158 8.60 3.33 4.76
C ARG A 158 9.18 4.74 4.61
N SER A 159 9.36 5.42 5.74
CA SER A 159 10.05 6.73 5.74
C SER A 159 11.43 6.63 5.07
N GLY A 160 11.56 7.21 3.88
CA GLY A 160 12.81 7.29 3.13
C GLY A 160 13.29 6.00 2.46
N GLN A 161 12.52 4.90 2.52
CA GLN A 161 12.93 3.60 1.97
C GLN A 161 11.74 2.85 1.38
N THR A 162 11.97 2.16 0.26
CA THR A 162 11.00 1.24 -0.36
C THR A 162 11.61 -0.15 -0.38
N ASP A 163 10.94 -1.09 0.27
CA ASP A 163 11.29 -2.50 0.24
C ASP A 163 10.49 -3.17 -0.89
N LEU A 164 11.18 -3.84 -1.81
CA LEU A 164 10.58 -4.55 -2.94
C LEU A 164 10.47 -6.04 -2.63
N TYR A 165 9.32 -6.62 -2.94
CA TYR A 165 9.08 -8.06 -2.81
C TYR A 165 8.52 -8.59 -4.13
N ALA A 166 9.00 -9.76 -4.59
CA ALA A 166 8.40 -10.49 -5.70
C ALA A 166 7.55 -11.64 -5.17
N ILE A 167 6.33 -11.78 -5.70
CA ILE A 167 5.43 -12.88 -5.33
C ILE A 167 6.05 -14.21 -5.75
N THR A 168 6.18 -15.14 -4.81
CA THR A 168 6.76 -16.47 -5.04
C THR A 168 5.72 -17.57 -5.00
N GLN A 169 4.65 -17.38 -4.19
CA GLN A 169 3.64 -18.42 -4.02
C GLN A 169 2.27 -17.81 -3.73
N ILE A 170 1.23 -18.45 -4.25
CA ILE A 170 -0.16 -18.18 -3.91
C ILE A 170 -0.81 -19.49 -3.52
N GLN A 171 -1.51 -19.52 -2.38
CA GLN A 171 -2.17 -20.72 -1.89
C GLN A 171 -3.47 -20.41 -1.15
N ILE A 172 -4.36 -21.39 -1.10
CA ILE A 172 -5.59 -21.35 -0.31
C ILE A 172 -5.42 -22.35 0.82
N VAL A 173 -5.66 -21.90 2.04
CA VAL A 173 -5.49 -22.70 3.25
C VAL A 173 -6.70 -22.60 4.17
N ASP A 174 -6.83 -23.52 5.11
CA ASP A 174 -7.83 -23.44 6.17
C ASP A 174 -7.45 -22.31 7.17
N PRO A 175 -8.45 -21.71 7.83
CA PRO A 175 -8.22 -20.62 8.77
C PRO A 175 -7.27 -20.94 9.92
N GLU A 176 -7.23 -22.20 10.33
CA GLU A 176 -6.39 -22.72 11.43
C GLU A 176 -4.95 -22.97 11.00
N ASN A 177 -4.65 -22.94 9.70
CA ASN A 177 -3.29 -23.12 9.20
C ASN A 177 -2.45 -21.85 9.37
N VAL A 178 -1.95 -21.65 10.59
CA VAL A 178 -1.08 -20.51 10.94
C VAL A 178 0.38 -20.71 10.51
N SER A 179 0.75 -21.89 9.99
CA SER A 179 2.13 -22.19 9.55
C SER A 179 2.61 -21.26 8.44
N VAL A 180 1.68 -20.69 7.65
CA VAL A 180 1.96 -19.71 6.60
C VAL A 180 2.58 -18.42 7.15
N LEU A 181 2.42 -18.16 8.45
CA LEU A 181 2.97 -17.01 9.15
C LEU A 181 4.21 -17.36 9.99
N ALA A 182 4.70 -18.60 9.91
CA ALA A 182 5.89 -19.01 10.65
C ALA A 182 7.08 -18.10 10.33
N PRO A 183 7.97 -17.86 11.32
CA PRO A 183 9.19 -17.09 11.09
C PRO A 183 10.05 -17.69 9.97
N THR A 184 10.61 -16.84 9.14
CA THR A 184 11.53 -17.21 8.06
C THR A 184 12.92 -16.63 8.31
N PRO A 185 14.02 -17.29 7.89
CA PRO A 185 15.36 -16.72 8.00
C PRO A 185 15.54 -15.47 7.12
N ALA A 186 14.96 -15.51 5.91
CA ALA A 186 14.99 -14.40 4.97
C ALA A 186 13.78 -13.48 5.18
N GLN A 187 13.92 -12.23 4.75
CA GLN A 187 12.85 -11.25 4.76
C GLN A 187 11.75 -11.69 3.77
N THR A 188 10.59 -11.99 4.31
CA THR A 188 9.41 -12.51 3.58
C THR A 188 8.21 -11.63 3.90
N LEU A 189 7.32 -11.45 2.93
CA LEU A 189 6.03 -10.79 3.09
C LEU A 189 4.92 -11.81 2.81
N THR A 190 3.97 -11.92 3.74
CA THR A 190 2.79 -12.78 3.60
C THR A 190 1.53 -11.95 3.71
N LEU A 191 0.78 -11.81 2.58
CA LEU A 191 -0.53 -11.17 2.58
C LEU A 191 -1.61 -12.21 2.84
N VAL A 192 -2.55 -11.88 3.73
CA VAL A 192 -3.61 -12.77 4.18
C VAL A 192 -4.97 -12.12 3.97
N THR A 193 -5.87 -12.80 3.29
CA THR A 193 -7.26 -12.38 3.19
C THR A 193 -8.22 -13.57 3.24
N CYS A 194 -9.49 -13.30 3.47
CA CYS A 194 -10.54 -14.32 3.45
C CYS A 194 -10.79 -14.84 2.02
N TYR A 195 -11.19 -16.10 1.90
CA TYR A 195 -11.54 -16.74 0.64
C TYR A 195 -12.81 -17.61 0.79
N PRO A 196 -13.66 -17.75 -0.24
CA PRO A 196 -13.62 -17.14 -1.58
C PRO A 196 -13.93 -15.63 -1.60
N PHE A 197 -13.43 -14.93 -2.63
CA PHE A 197 -13.60 -13.48 -2.77
C PHE A 197 -15.06 -13.03 -2.90
N TYR A 198 -15.93 -13.83 -3.52
CA TYR A 198 -17.33 -13.52 -3.80
C TYR A 198 -18.31 -14.34 -2.94
N PHE A 199 -17.88 -14.70 -1.74
CA PHE A 199 -18.69 -15.50 -0.82
C PHE A 199 -19.46 -14.60 0.17
N VAL A 200 -20.72 -14.95 0.45
CA VAL A 200 -21.56 -14.28 1.44
C VAL A 200 -21.49 -15.03 2.77
N GLY A 201 -21.15 -14.34 3.85
CA GLY A 201 -21.01 -14.93 5.18
C GLY A 201 -19.55 -15.19 5.59
N ASN A 202 -19.36 -16.01 6.62
CA ASN A 202 -18.06 -16.37 7.14
C ASN A 202 -17.25 -17.17 6.13
N ALA A 203 -16.05 -16.67 5.82
CA ALA A 203 -15.21 -17.33 4.83
C ALA A 203 -14.62 -18.62 5.38
N PRO A 204 -14.77 -19.75 4.66
CA PRO A 204 -14.25 -21.05 5.09
C PRO A 204 -12.72 -21.14 4.97
N GLN A 205 -12.08 -20.31 4.16
CA GLN A 205 -10.66 -20.41 3.84
C GLN A 205 -9.97 -19.05 3.87
N ARG A 206 -8.63 -19.08 3.72
CA ARG A 206 -7.75 -17.92 3.58
C ARG A 206 -7.01 -17.99 2.24
N TYR A 207 -6.90 -16.85 1.58
CA TYR A 207 -6.06 -16.64 0.41
C TYR A 207 -4.75 -16.01 0.86
N ILE A 208 -3.66 -16.70 0.58
CA ILE A 208 -2.32 -16.35 1.02
C ILE A 208 -1.46 -16.00 -0.20
N VAL A 209 -0.82 -14.84 -0.15
CA VAL A 209 0.19 -14.44 -1.13
C VAL A 209 1.51 -14.30 -0.40
N THR A 210 2.49 -15.12 -0.74
CA THR A 210 3.84 -15.08 -0.18
C THR A 210 4.79 -14.44 -1.19
N ALA A 211 5.61 -13.50 -0.73
CA ALA A 211 6.56 -12.79 -1.55
C ALA A 211 7.92 -12.70 -0.85
N SER A 212 9.00 -12.84 -1.62
CA SER A 212 10.37 -12.74 -1.13
C SER A 212 10.95 -11.36 -1.39
N TYR A 213 11.70 -10.85 -0.42
CA TYR A 213 12.41 -9.58 -0.53
C TYR A 213 13.38 -9.60 -1.72
N GLN A 214 13.36 -8.52 -2.49
CA GLN A 214 14.28 -8.30 -3.59
C GLN A 214 15.32 -7.26 -3.16
N ILE A 215 16.58 -7.64 -3.17
CA ILE A 215 17.66 -6.68 -2.97
C ILE A 215 17.59 -5.73 -4.15
N SER A 216 17.31 -4.45 -3.91
CA SER A 216 17.35 -3.47 -4.98
C SER A 216 18.81 -3.17 -5.30
N ASP A 217 19.29 -3.52 -6.49
CA ASP A 217 20.63 -3.17 -7.01
C ASP A 217 20.91 -1.66 -6.98
N ARG A 218 19.90 -0.81 -6.74
CA ARG A 218 20.04 0.64 -6.60
C ARG A 218 20.85 1.07 -5.37
N ALA A 219 20.93 0.25 -4.32
CA ALA A 219 21.80 0.54 -3.18
C ALA A 219 23.27 0.28 -3.53
N ASP A 220 23.53 -0.80 -4.29
CA ASP A 220 24.89 -1.16 -4.73
C ASP A 220 25.40 -0.24 -5.85
N GLU A 221 24.53 0.24 -6.75
CA GLU A 221 24.91 1.25 -7.75
C GLU A 221 25.29 2.59 -7.11
N ARG A 222 24.62 3.03 -6.06
CA ARG A 222 24.98 4.23 -5.30
C ARG A 222 26.27 4.03 -4.50
N ALA A 223 26.49 2.87 -3.92
CA ALA A 223 27.72 2.53 -3.21
C ALA A 223 28.90 2.40 -4.18
N SER A 224 28.71 1.76 -5.32
CA SER A 224 29.68 1.60 -6.40
C SER A 224 30.08 2.95 -7.03
N ASN A 225 29.08 3.80 -7.36
CA ASN A 225 29.35 5.12 -7.93
C ASN A 225 30.02 6.08 -6.94
N ASN A 226 29.76 5.93 -5.63
CA ASN A 226 30.40 6.74 -4.60
C ASN A 226 31.85 6.31 -4.36
N SER A 227 32.16 5.00 -4.45
CA SER A 227 33.52 4.48 -4.34
C SER A 227 34.39 4.84 -5.55
N ILE A 228 33.80 4.84 -6.77
CA ILE A 228 34.51 5.28 -8.01
C ILE A 228 34.78 6.79 -7.98
N SER A 229 33.83 7.59 -7.45
CA SER A 229 34.01 9.04 -7.30
C SER A 229 35.12 9.40 -6.30
N THR A 230 35.24 8.64 -5.21
CA THR A 230 36.25 8.87 -4.16
C THR A 230 37.63 8.42 -4.62
N GLY A 231 37.75 7.29 -5.31
CA GLY A 231 38.99 6.79 -5.88
C GLY A 231 39.60 7.71 -6.96
N LYS A 232 38.71 8.37 -7.75
CA LYS A 232 39.15 9.31 -8.81
C LYS A 232 39.67 10.65 -8.25
N LYS A 233 39.23 11.05 -7.05
CA LYS A 233 39.73 12.26 -6.36
C LYS A 233 41.09 12.04 -5.70
N ILE A 234 41.37 10.85 -5.20
CA ILE A 234 42.63 10.50 -4.54
C ILE A 234 43.76 10.44 -5.58
N ASN A 235 43.51 9.78 -6.73
CA ASN A 235 44.50 9.64 -7.80
C ASN A 235 44.86 10.96 -8.54
N LYS A 236 43.99 11.99 -8.41
CA LYS A 236 44.27 13.32 -9.00
C LYS A 236 45.13 14.20 -8.06
N LYS A 237 45.12 13.92 -6.76
CA LYS A 237 45.94 14.64 -5.77
C LYS A 237 47.41 14.14 -5.74
N GLU A 238 47.61 12.82 -5.85
CA GLU A 238 48.93 12.21 -5.90
C GLU A 238 49.77 12.63 -7.12
N LYS A 239 49.11 12.87 -8.27
CA LYS A 239 49.81 13.30 -9.50
C LYS A 239 50.15 14.79 -9.53
N GLN A 240 49.69 15.60 -8.59
CA GLN A 240 50.06 17.02 -8.50
C GLN A 240 51.21 17.30 -7.54
N ASP A 241 51.52 16.36 -6.64
CA ASP A 241 52.61 16.51 -5.68
C ASP A 241 53.95 15.95 -6.19
N GLU A 242 53.96 15.26 -7.36
CA GLU A 242 55.18 14.70 -7.98
C GLU A 242 55.82 15.63 -9.05
N VAL A 243 55.26 16.84 -9.25
CA VAL A 243 55.73 17.83 -10.23
C VAL A 243 56.07 19.16 -9.54
N LYS A 244 56.74 19.09 -8.38
CA LYS A 244 57.35 20.28 -7.77
C LYS A 244 58.73 20.00 -7.21
#